data_eb88089aaceff68a92236f5efb487e53
#
_entry.id   eb88089aaceff68a92236f5efb487e53
#
_cell.length_a   1.000
_cell.length_b   1.000
_cell.length_c   1.000
_cell.angle_alpha   90.00
_cell.angle_beta   90.00
_cell.angle_gamma   90.00
#
_symmetry.space_group_name_H-M   'P 1'
#
loop_
_entity.id
_entity.type
_entity.pdbx_description
1 polymer ?
#
loop_
_entity_poly.entity_id
_entity_poly.type
_entity_poly.pdbx_seq_one_letter_code
_entity_poly.pdbx_strand_id
1 'polypeptide(L)'
;RDRSVSRGLGDVYKRQMYGYNVQLLNEVTGEPCGVNEKGMLVVEGPLPPGCIQTIWGDDGRFVKTYWSLFSRPVYATFDWGIRDADGYHFILGRTDDVINVAGHRLGTREIEESISSHPGVAEVAVVGVKDALKGQVAVAFVIPKESDSLEDRDVAHSQEKAIMALVDSQIGNFGRPAHVWFVSQLPKTRSGKMLRRTIQAICEGRDPGDLTTIDDPASLDQIRQAMEE
;
A
#
# COMPACT_ATOMS: atom_id res chain seq x y z
N ARG A 1 -14.04 21.58 -20.26
CA ARG A 1 -14.32 21.51 -18.80
C ARG A 1 -13.04 21.13 -18.11
N ASP A 2 -12.46 22.12 -17.49
CA ASP A 2 -11.25 21.99 -16.70
C ASP A 2 -11.57 21.17 -15.45
N ARG A 3 -11.03 19.94 -15.36
CA ARG A 3 -11.14 19.05 -14.20
C ARG A 3 -9.81 18.89 -13.51
N SER A 4 -9.05 19.95 -13.41
CA SER A 4 -7.68 19.94 -12.88
C SER A 4 -7.57 20.02 -11.37
N VAL A 5 -8.59 19.67 -10.60
CA VAL A 5 -8.52 19.76 -9.13
C VAL A 5 -8.48 18.37 -8.53
N SER A 6 -7.30 17.89 -8.19
CA SER A 6 -7.10 16.79 -7.25
C SER A 6 -7.67 17.18 -5.89
N ARG A 7 -8.86 16.70 -5.56
CA ARG A 7 -9.48 16.86 -4.25
C ARG A 7 -9.30 15.60 -3.44
N GLY A 8 -8.27 15.56 -2.60
CA GLY A 8 -8.05 14.51 -1.62
C GLY A 8 -7.29 13.29 -2.15
N LEU A 9 -6.92 12.41 -1.24
CA LEU A 9 -6.15 11.19 -1.48
C LEU A 9 -6.94 10.07 -2.17
N GLY A 10 -8.24 10.26 -2.45
CA GLY A 10 -9.13 9.25 -3.01
C GLY A 10 -9.12 9.13 -4.54
N ASP A 11 -8.97 10.25 -5.26
CA ASP A 11 -9.09 10.25 -6.73
C ASP A 11 -7.77 10.66 -7.38
N VAL A 12 -6.87 9.72 -7.58
CA VAL A 12 -5.58 10.00 -8.21
C VAL A 12 -5.63 9.58 -9.68
N TYR A 13 -6.27 10.38 -10.52
CA TYR A 13 -6.11 10.31 -11.98
C TYR A 13 -5.34 11.54 -12.46
N LYS A 14 -4.39 11.36 -13.36
CA LYS A 14 -3.53 12.43 -13.87
C LYS A 14 -3.27 12.25 -15.35
N ARG A 15 -3.30 13.35 -16.10
CA ARG A 15 -2.66 13.40 -17.40
C ARG A 15 -1.17 13.55 -17.23
N GLN A 16 -0.42 13.02 -18.19
CA GLN A 16 1.02 13.15 -18.25
C GLN A 16 1.43 14.63 -18.25
N MET A 17 2.39 14.96 -17.38
CA MET A 17 2.98 16.30 -17.30
C MET A 17 4.01 16.50 -18.42
N TYR A 18 4.12 17.70 -18.93
CA TYR A 18 5.13 18.02 -19.95
C TYR A 18 6.55 17.71 -19.46
N GLY A 19 7.35 17.13 -20.33
CA GLY A 19 8.73 16.74 -20.03
C GLY A 19 8.89 15.34 -19.43
N TYR A 20 7.78 14.65 -19.11
CA TYR A 20 7.83 13.26 -18.65
C TYR A 20 7.20 12.34 -19.68
N ASN A 21 7.92 11.29 -20.08
CA ASN A 21 7.38 10.22 -20.90
C ASN A 21 6.95 9.07 -19.98
N VAL A 22 5.70 9.19 -19.46
CA VAL A 22 5.13 8.21 -18.53
C VAL A 22 4.52 7.06 -19.31
N GLN A 23 4.87 5.83 -18.93
CA GLN A 23 4.35 4.61 -19.52
C GLN A 23 3.92 3.63 -18.42
N LEU A 24 3.05 2.69 -18.80
CA LEU A 24 2.70 1.53 -17.98
C LEU A 24 3.28 0.31 -18.66
N LEU A 25 4.12 -0.42 -17.95
CA LEU A 25 4.74 -1.63 -18.47
C LEU A 25 4.24 -2.85 -17.69
N ASN A 26 4.03 -3.93 -18.41
CA ASN A 26 3.83 -5.25 -17.81
C ASN A 26 5.13 -5.65 -17.09
N GLU A 27 5.04 -5.97 -15.80
CA GLU A 27 6.23 -6.21 -14.99
C GLU A 27 6.99 -7.51 -15.34
N VAL A 28 6.30 -8.47 -16.01
CA VAL A 28 6.91 -9.74 -16.40
C VAL A 28 7.56 -9.63 -17.78
N THR A 29 6.84 -9.05 -18.75
CA THR A 29 7.31 -8.97 -20.15
C THR A 29 8.10 -7.70 -20.45
N GLY A 30 7.91 -6.62 -19.68
CA GLY A 30 8.48 -5.30 -19.96
C GLY A 30 7.81 -4.57 -21.12
N GLU A 31 6.76 -5.14 -21.71
CA GLU A 31 6.04 -4.54 -22.83
C GLU A 31 5.02 -3.49 -22.34
N PRO A 32 4.71 -2.47 -23.17
CA PRO A 32 3.70 -1.48 -22.85
C PRO A 32 2.32 -2.11 -22.66
N CYS A 33 1.62 -1.70 -21.60
CA CYS A 33 0.25 -2.11 -21.31
C CYS A 33 -0.75 -1.39 -22.23
N GLY A 34 -1.84 -2.08 -22.55
CA GLY A 34 -2.98 -1.55 -23.28
C GLY A 34 -3.85 -0.60 -22.44
N VAL A 35 -4.96 -0.13 -23.05
CA VAL A 35 -5.97 0.68 -22.36
C VAL A 35 -6.66 -0.17 -21.30
N ASN A 36 -6.80 0.39 -20.09
CA ASN A 36 -7.36 -0.26 -18.90
C ASN A 36 -6.60 -1.53 -18.43
N GLU A 37 -5.40 -1.75 -18.94
CA GLU A 37 -4.53 -2.81 -18.48
C GLU A 37 -3.65 -2.30 -17.34
N LYS A 38 -3.56 -3.10 -16.25
CA LYS A 38 -2.74 -2.80 -15.09
C LYS A 38 -1.27 -3.03 -15.41
N GLY A 39 -0.44 -2.03 -15.12
CA GLY A 39 1.01 -2.12 -15.29
C GLY A 39 1.76 -1.30 -14.24
N MET A 40 3.08 -1.50 -14.22
CA MET A 40 3.96 -0.65 -13.42
C MET A 40 4.15 0.69 -14.10
N LEU A 41 3.95 1.77 -13.35
CA LEU A 41 4.20 3.12 -13.82
C LEU A 41 5.71 3.35 -13.90
N VAL A 42 6.18 3.72 -15.07
CA VAL A 42 7.59 4.04 -15.32
C VAL A 42 7.71 5.37 -16.05
N VAL A 43 8.88 5.98 -15.98
CA VAL A 43 9.22 7.17 -16.77
C VAL A 43 10.38 6.82 -17.69
N GLU A 44 10.18 6.94 -18.99
CA GLU A 44 11.24 6.72 -19.97
C GLU A 44 12.26 7.86 -19.92
N GLY A 45 13.54 7.50 -19.89
CA GLY A 45 14.63 8.48 -19.85
C GLY A 45 14.86 9.22 -21.18
N PRO A 46 15.54 10.38 -21.15
CA PRO A 46 16.11 11.01 -19.97
C PRO A 46 15.09 11.70 -19.07
N LEU A 47 15.31 11.67 -17.76
CA LEU A 47 14.44 12.36 -16.81
C LEU A 47 14.65 13.88 -16.86
N PRO A 48 13.61 14.70 -16.58
CA PRO A 48 13.76 16.14 -16.41
C PRO A 48 14.80 16.51 -15.34
N PRO A 49 15.48 17.66 -15.45
CA PRO A 49 16.58 18.05 -14.55
C PRO A 49 16.21 18.15 -13.07
N GLY A 50 14.93 18.35 -12.73
CA GLY A 50 14.46 18.40 -11.35
C GLY A 50 14.25 17.05 -10.68
N CYS A 51 14.45 15.94 -11.41
CA CYS A 51 14.32 14.60 -10.86
C CYS A 51 15.55 14.20 -10.06
N ILE A 52 15.39 13.14 -9.24
CA ILE A 52 16.49 12.55 -8.49
C ILE A 52 17.60 12.11 -9.43
N GLN A 53 18.83 12.51 -9.12
CA GLN A 53 20.01 12.21 -9.95
C GLN A 53 20.76 10.98 -9.45
N THR A 54 20.79 10.79 -8.13
CA THR A 54 21.46 9.67 -7.47
C THR A 54 21.05 9.57 -6.00
N ILE A 55 21.57 8.54 -5.31
CA ILE A 55 21.53 8.42 -3.83
C ILE A 55 22.89 8.87 -3.32
N TRP A 56 22.90 9.72 -2.29
CA TRP A 56 24.14 10.24 -1.72
C TRP A 56 25.09 9.12 -1.31
N GLY A 57 26.27 9.13 -1.92
CA GLY A 57 27.33 8.15 -1.64
C GLY A 57 27.08 6.74 -2.17
N ASP A 58 26.00 6.49 -2.95
CA ASP A 58 25.67 5.15 -3.44
C ASP A 58 24.95 5.16 -4.82
N ASP A 59 25.68 5.55 -5.84
CA ASP A 59 25.18 5.56 -7.23
C ASP A 59 24.76 4.16 -7.70
N GLY A 60 25.50 3.13 -7.26
CA GLY A 60 25.20 1.74 -7.61
C GLY A 60 23.84 1.30 -7.12
N ARG A 61 23.48 1.68 -5.90
CA ARG A 61 22.15 1.41 -5.34
C ARG A 61 21.07 2.17 -6.10
N PHE A 62 21.32 3.43 -6.49
CA PHE A 62 20.39 4.20 -7.30
C PHE A 62 20.05 3.49 -8.62
N VAL A 63 21.07 3.11 -9.39
CA VAL A 63 20.88 2.41 -10.66
C VAL A 63 20.18 1.06 -10.45
N LYS A 64 20.66 0.26 -9.50
CA LYS A 64 20.09 -1.05 -9.19
C LYS A 64 18.62 -0.96 -8.79
N THR A 65 18.25 0.05 -7.99
CA THR A 65 16.89 0.18 -7.48
C THR A 65 15.93 0.69 -8.55
N TYR A 66 16.30 1.74 -9.28
CA TYR A 66 15.34 2.47 -10.11
C TYR A 66 15.45 2.22 -11.61
N TRP A 67 16.62 1.73 -12.10
CA TRP A 67 16.88 1.62 -13.53
C TRP A 67 17.17 0.21 -14.04
N SER A 68 17.29 -0.77 -13.14
CA SER A 68 17.66 -2.14 -13.51
C SER A 68 16.48 -3.12 -13.54
N LEU A 69 15.26 -2.65 -13.31
CA LEU A 69 14.08 -3.51 -13.23
C LEU A 69 13.67 -4.05 -14.62
N PHE A 70 13.84 -3.25 -15.64
CA PHE A 70 13.53 -3.59 -17.02
C PHE A 70 14.80 -3.54 -17.90
N SER A 71 14.79 -4.25 -19.03
CA SER A 71 15.91 -4.27 -20.01
C SER A 71 16.04 -2.97 -20.82
N ARG A 72 15.19 -1.99 -20.59
CA ARG A 72 15.15 -0.69 -21.27
C ARG A 72 15.39 0.46 -20.26
N PRO A 73 15.86 1.65 -20.73
CA PRO A 73 16.22 2.76 -19.86
C PRO A 73 14.96 3.49 -19.32
N VAL A 74 14.28 2.88 -18.39
CA VAL A 74 13.09 3.44 -17.73
C VAL A 74 13.32 3.54 -16.22
N TYR A 75 12.89 4.66 -15.66
CA TYR A 75 12.85 4.88 -14.21
C TYR A 75 11.61 4.23 -13.61
N ALA A 76 11.78 3.28 -12.71
CA ALA A 76 10.70 2.61 -12.02
C ALA A 76 10.20 3.47 -10.85
N THR A 77 8.90 3.81 -10.83
CA THR A 77 8.28 4.58 -9.74
C THR A 77 7.85 3.69 -8.58
N PHE A 78 7.74 2.41 -8.82
CA PHE A 78 7.14 1.42 -7.91
C PHE A 78 5.67 1.68 -7.61
N ASP A 79 4.95 2.31 -8.52
CA ASP A 79 3.51 2.46 -8.45
C ASP A 79 2.83 1.60 -9.52
N TRP A 80 1.68 1.01 -9.17
CA TRP A 80 0.77 0.41 -10.12
C TRP A 80 -0.19 1.44 -10.68
N GLY A 81 -0.53 1.31 -11.95
CA GLY A 81 -1.53 2.15 -12.57
C GLY A 81 -2.26 1.46 -13.70
N ILE A 82 -3.31 2.11 -14.16
CA ILE A 82 -3.99 1.87 -15.41
C ILE A 82 -4.08 3.19 -16.18
N ARG A 83 -4.20 3.10 -17.50
CA ARG A 83 -4.45 4.24 -18.37
C ARG A 83 -5.76 4.01 -19.12
N ASP A 84 -6.69 4.95 -19.00
CA ASP A 84 -7.94 4.89 -19.75
C ASP A 84 -7.79 5.29 -21.24
N ALA A 85 -8.91 5.21 -21.98
CA ALA A 85 -8.94 5.55 -23.38
C ALA A 85 -8.71 7.05 -23.66
N ASP A 86 -8.96 7.92 -22.67
CA ASP A 86 -8.75 9.36 -22.75
C ASP A 86 -7.31 9.77 -22.37
N GLY A 87 -6.47 8.79 -21.98
CA GLY A 87 -5.06 8.97 -21.61
C GLY A 87 -4.84 9.45 -20.17
N TYR A 88 -5.84 9.33 -19.27
CA TYR A 88 -5.66 9.57 -17.86
C TYR A 88 -5.04 8.35 -17.16
N HIS A 89 -4.10 8.60 -16.25
CA HIS A 89 -3.48 7.58 -15.44
C HIS A 89 -4.12 7.55 -14.05
N PHE A 90 -4.54 6.37 -13.64
CA PHE A 90 -5.08 6.10 -12.30
C PHE A 90 -4.05 5.30 -11.53
N ILE A 91 -3.64 5.81 -10.36
CA ILE A 91 -2.67 5.16 -9.50
C ILE A 91 -3.41 4.22 -8.55
N LEU A 92 -3.12 2.93 -8.67
CA LEU A 92 -3.78 1.86 -7.91
C LEU A 92 -3.10 1.56 -6.57
N GLY A 93 -1.84 1.97 -6.40
CA GLY A 93 -1.05 1.72 -5.20
C GLY A 93 0.40 1.41 -5.51
N ARG A 94 1.15 1.02 -4.49
CA ARG A 94 2.58 0.66 -4.61
C ARG A 94 2.76 -0.78 -5.06
N THR A 95 3.81 -1.05 -5.83
CA THR A 95 4.17 -2.42 -6.22
C THR A 95 4.79 -3.21 -5.07
N ASP A 96 5.37 -2.52 -4.09
CA ASP A 96 5.97 -3.07 -2.88
C ASP A 96 4.97 -3.22 -1.71
N ASP A 97 3.77 -2.65 -1.84
CA ASP A 97 2.65 -2.83 -0.90
C ASP A 97 1.65 -3.92 -1.38
N VAL A 98 2.13 -4.89 -2.16
CA VAL A 98 1.32 -6.01 -2.66
C VAL A 98 1.49 -7.22 -1.75
N ILE A 99 0.38 -7.85 -1.43
CA ILE A 99 0.32 -9.11 -0.67
C ILE A 99 0.07 -10.25 -1.68
N ASN A 100 0.86 -11.31 -1.58
CA ASN A 100 0.69 -12.48 -2.42
C ASN A 100 0.01 -13.61 -1.62
N VAL A 101 -1.30 -13.68 -1.72
CA VAL A 101 -2.12 -14.69 -1.03
C VAL A 101 -2.44 -15.83 -1.98
N ALA A 102 -1.82 -16.99 -1.77
CA ALA A 102 -2.06 -18.19 -2.58
C ALA A 102 -1.96 -17.95 -4.11
N GLY A 103 -1.03 -17.09 -4.54
CA GLY A 103 -0.83 -16.72 -5.95
C GLY A 103 -1.65 -15.53 -6.43
N HIS A 104 -2.59 -15.02 -5.63
CA HIS A 104 -3.34 -13.78 -5.93
C HIS A 104 -2.56 -12.57 -5.43
N ARG A 105 -2.33 -11.61 -6.30
CA ARG A 105 -1.64 -10.35 -5.98
C ARG A 105 -2.66 -9.27 -5.65
N LEU A 106 -2.74 -8.91 -4.38
CA LEU A 106 -3.67 -7.95 -3.82
C LEU A 106 -2.92 -6.69 -3.37
N GLY A 107 -3.42 -5.53 -3.74
CA GLY A 107 -2.94 -4.28 -3.16
C GLY A 107 -3.44 -4.12 -1.72
N THR A 108 -2.56 -3.72 -0.80
CA THR A 108 -2.98 -3.40 0.58
C THR A 108 -4.07 -2.34 0.58
N ARG A 109 -3.98 -1.37 -0.32
CA ARG A 109 -4.95 -0.28 -0.47
C ARG A 109 -6.36 -0.77 -0.81
N GLU A 110 -6.49 -1.77 -1.68
CA GLU A 110 -7.78 -2.34 -2.06
C GLU A 110 -8.50 -2.94 -0.84
N ILE A 111 -7.75 -3.65 0.00
CA ILE A 111 -8.27 -4.21 1.24
C ILE A 111 -8.59 -3.10 2.25
N GLU A 112 -7.70 -2.09 2.37
CA GLU A 112 -7.91 -0.92 3.25
C GLU A 112 -9.15 -0.12 2.86
N GLU A 113 -9.41 0.10 1.57
CA GLU A 113 -10.60 0.78 1.07
C GLU A 113 -11.88 0.01 1.42
N SER A 114 -11.85 -1.33 1.25
CA SER A 114 -12.96 -2.19 1.66
C SER A 114 -13.24 -2.08 3.17
N ILE A 115 -12.20 -2.23 4.01
CA ILE A 115 -12.34 -2.14 5.48
C ILE A 115 -12.80 -0.74 5.90
N SER A 116 -12.28 0.32 5.29
CA SER A 116 -12.64 1.72 5.59
C SER A 116 -14.10 2.05 5.25
N SER A 117 -14.74 1.26 4.38
CA SER A 117 -16.17 1.42 4.09
C SER A 117 -17.07 0.94 5.24
N HIS A 118 -16.53 0.20 6.22
CA HIS A 118 -17.27 -0.22 7.41
C HIS A 118 -17.52 0.99 8.33
N PRO A 119 -18.77 1.23 8.79
CA PRO A 119 -19.14 2.44 9.53
C PRO A 119 -18.40 2.61 10.85
N GLY A 120 -17.99 1.53 11.50
CA GLY A 120 -17.24 1.54 12.76
C GLY A 120 -15.74 1.81 12.64
N VAL A 121 -15.19 1.90 11.43
CA VAL A 121 -13.76 2.09 11.19
C VAL A 121 -13.42 3.57 11.00
N ALA A 122 -12.47 4.08 11.78
CA ALA A 122 -11.93 5.42 11.61
C ALA A 122 -10.72 5.41 10.69
N GLU A 123 -9.78 4.47 10.90
CA GLU A 123 -8.58 4.31 10.10
C GLU A 123 -8.14 2.84 10.10
N VAL A 124 -7.40 2.45 9.06
CA VAL A 124 -6.89 1.08 8.93
C VAL A 124 -5.52 1.07 8.27
N ALA A 125 -4.69 0.12 8.69
CA ALA A 125 -3.46 -0.26 8.02
C ALA A 125 -3.49 -1.77 7.75
N VAL A 126 -3.24 -2.16 6.49
CA VAL A 126 -3.14 -3.56 6.08
C VAL A 126 -1.69 -3.87 5.69
N VAL A 127 -1.19 -4.99 6.16
CA VAL A 127 0.14 -5.50 5.81
C VAL A 127 0.08 -6.98 5.45
N GLY A 128 0.98 -7.40 4.56
CA GLY A 128 1.18 -8.81 4.24
C GLY A 128 2.16 -9.44 5.22
N VAL A 129 1.77 -10.54 5.86
CA VAL A 129 2.61 -11.30 6.77
C VAL A 129 2.86 -12.68 6.19
N LYS A 130 4.06 -13.23 6.38
CA LYS A 130 4.42 -14.56 5.89
C LYS A 130 3.52 -15.65 6.48
N ASP A 131 3.05 -16.52 5.62
CA ASP A 131 2.26 -17.70 5.97
C ASP A 131 2.85 -18.95 5.31
N ALA A 132 2.90 -20.05 6.05
CA ALA A 132 3.55 -21.28 5.59
C ALA A 132 2.82 -21.96 4.42
N LEU A 133 1.49 -21.80 4.32
CA LEU A 133 0.66 -22.46 3.31
C LEU A 133 0.33 -21.52 2.14
N LYS A 134 0.01 -20.27 2.43
CA LYS A 134 -0.48 -19.31 1.44
C LYS A 134 0.61 -18.37 0.90
N GLY A 135 1.85 -18.51 1.40
CA GLY A 135 2.96 -17.60 1.12
C GLY A 135 2.85 -16.32 1.94
N GLN A 136 1.76 -15.58 1.80
CA GLN A 136 1.42 -14.44 2.66
C GLN A 136 -0.07 -14.44 2.98
N VAL A 137 -0.43 -13.79 4.08
CA VAL A 137 -1.79 -13.44 4.45
C VAL A 137 -1.87 -11.96 4.76
N ALA A 138 -3.03 -11.37 4.49
CA ALA A 138 -3.31 -10.01 4.92
C ALA A 138 -3.63 -10.01 6.41
N VAL A 139 -3.12 -9.02 7.15
CA VAL A 139 -3.55 -8.70 8.51
C VAL A 139 -3.88 -7.21 8.58
N ALA A 140 -4.89 -6.85 9.34
CA ALA A 140 -5.38 -5.49 9.44
C ALA A 140 -5.28 -4.97 10.88
N PHE A 141 -4.82 -3.74 11.03
CA PHE A 141 -4.87 -2.99 12.28
C PHE A 141 -5.84 -1.82 12.09
N VAL A 142 -6.86 -1.77 12.92
CA VAL A 142 -7.99 -0.85 12.79
C VAL A 142 -8.07 0.08 13.99
N ILE A 143 -8.21 1.37 13.72
CA ILE A 143 -8.65 2.34 14.74
C ILE A 143 -10.17 2.39 14.64
N PRO A 144 -10.91 1.98 15.68
CA PRO A 144 -12.37 2.10 15.69
C PRO A 144 -12.79 3.56 15.90
N LYS A 145 -13.99 3.92 15.44
CA LYS A 145 -14.57 5.25 15.73
C LYS A 145 -15.00 5.42 17.18
N GLU A 146 -15.42 4.33 17.79
CA GLU A 146 -15.84 4.26 19.18
C GLU A 146 -14.86 3.36 19.94
N SER A 147 -14.58 3.66 21.20
CA SER A 147 -13.58 2.96 22.01
C SER A 147 -14.02 1.58 22.49
N ASP A 148 -15.30 1.24 22.34
CA ASP A 148 -15.87 0.00 22.88
C ASP A 148 -15.12 -1.26 22.40
N SER A 149 -14.64 -1.27 21.15
CA SER A 149 -13.84 -2.37 20.59
C SER A 149 -12.42 -2.48 21.17
N LEU A 150 -11.97 -1.47 21.89
CA LEU A 150 -10.68 -1.48 22.61
C LEU A 150 -10.84 -1.98 24.05
N GLU A 151 -12.04 -1.91 24.60
CA GLU A 151 -12.35 -2.18 26.00
C GLU A 151 -13.08 -3.51 26.18
N ASP A 152 -13.88 -3.93 25.19
CA ASP A 152 -14.72 -5.13 25.23
C ASP A 152 -14.38 -6.11 24.12
N ARG A 153 -13.90 -7.31 24.49
CA ARG A 153 -13.50 -8.37 23.56
C ARG A 153 -14.66 -8.93 22.73
N ASP A 154 -15.87 -8.96 23.27
CA ASP A 154 -17.03 -9.46 22.54
C ASP A 154 -17.43 -8.48 21.42
N VAL A 155 -17.35 -7.17 21.72
CA VAL A 155 -17.55 -6.10 20.73
C VAL A 155 -16.47 -6.15 19.66
N ALA A 156 -15.19 -6.26 20.06
CA ALA A 156 -14.05 -6.41 19.14
C ALA A 156 -14.25 -7.60 18.19
N HIS A 157 -14.57 -8.76 18.71
CA HIS A 157 -14.78 -9.98 17.92
C HIS A 157 -15.99 -9.88 16.98
N SER A 158 -17.06 -9.23 17.42
CA SER A 158 -18.23 -8.98 16.57
C SER A 158 -17.89 -8.06 15.40
N GLN A 159 -17.12 -6.98 15.65
CA GLN A 159 -16.68 -6.05 14.61
C GLN A 159 -15.66 -6.69 13.67
N GLU A 160 -14.72 -7.50 14.18
CA GLU A 160 -13.78 -8.27 13.35
C GLU A 160 -14.53 -9.13 12.34
N LYS A 161 -15.54 -9.90 12.78
CA LYS A 161 -16.36 -10.74 11.89
C LYS A 161 -17.10 -9.91 10.84
N ALA A 162 -17.65 -8.76 11.24
CA ALA A 162 -18.35 -7.89 10.32
C ALA A 162 -17.41 -7.32 9.24
N ILE A 163 -16.23 -6.89 9.64
CA ILE A 163 -15.19 -6.40 8.72
C ILE A 163 -14.74 -7.51 7.77
N MET A 164 -14.47 -8.71 8.28
CA MET A 164 -14.06 -9.85 7.43
C MET A 164 -15.16 -10.23 6.43
N ALA A 165 -16.42 -10.23 6.83
CA ALA A 165 -17.56 -10.51 5.95
C ALA A 165 -17.72 -9.42 4.88
N LEU A 166 -17.46 -8.18 5.23
CA LEU A 166 -17.49 -7.05 4.28
C LEU A 166 -16.42 -7.23 3.19
N VAL A 167 -15.17 -7.53 3.59
CA VAL A 167 -14.08 -7.78 2.64
C VAL A 167 -14.38 -8.99 1.75
N ASP A 168 -14.92 -10.08 2.33
CA ASP A 168 -15.36 -11.25 1.56
C ASP A 168 -16.38 -10.89 0.49
N SER A 169 -17.32 -10.00 0.81
CA SER A 169 -18.38 -9.60 -0.13
C SER A 169 -17.88 -8.69 -1.27
N GLN A 170 -16.86 -7.87 -1.01
CA GLN A 170 -16.35 -6.87 -1.96
C GLN A 170 -15.17 -7.37 -2.79
N ILE A 171 -14.25 -8.12 -2.19
CA ILE A 171 -13.01 -8.57 -2.80
C ILE A 171 -13.00 -10.09 -3.00
N GLY A 172 -13.66 -10.82 -2.11
CA GLY A 172 -13.63 -12.28 -2.05
C GLY A 172 -12.74 -12.81 -0.92
N ASN A 173 -12.82 -14.11 -0.66
CA ASN A 173 -12.18 -14.78 0.47
C ASN A 173 -10.64 -14.71 0.46
N PHE A 174 -10.04 -14.49 -0.70
CA PHE A 174 -8.57 -14.32 -0.82
C PHE A 174 -8.10 -12.96 -0.32
N GLY A 175 -8.99 -11.94 -0.32
CA GLY A 175 -8.71 -10.61 0.25
C GLY A 175 -8.98 -10.51 1.74
N ARG A 176 -9.70 -11.48 2.32
CA ARG A 176 -10.06 -11.48 3.73
C ARG A 176 -8.83 -11.51 4.63
N PRO A 177 -8.66 -10.54 5.54
CA PRO A 177 -7.57 -10.58 6.52
C PRO A 177 -7.63 -11.84 7.37
N ALA A 178 -6.47 -12.40 7.73
CA ALA A 178 -6.37 -13.51 8.66
C ALA A 178 -6.73 -13.06 10.09
N HIS A 179 -6.39 -11.80 10.42
CA HIS A 179 -6.70 -11.17 11.70
C HIS A 179 -7.06 -9.71 11.48
N VAL A 180 -7.96 -9.19 12.32
CA VAL A 180 -8.27 -7.76 12.43
C VAL A 180 -8.09 -7.37 13.88
N TRP A 181 -7.02 -6.64 14.17
CA TRP A 181 -6.72 -6.15 15.51
C TRP A 181 -7.16 -4.70 15.66
N PHE A 182 -7.67 -4.37 16.82
CA PHE A 182 -8.07 -3.02 17.14
C PHE A 182 -6.97 -2.32 17.95
N VAL A 183 -6.64 -1.10 17.55
CA VAL A 183 -5.60 -0.29 18.17
C VAL A 183 -6.08 1.15 18.32
N SER A 184 -5.58 1.87 19.32
CA SER A 184 -5.90 3.29 19.48
C SER A 184 -5.10 4.20 18.55
N GLN A 185 -3.96 3.70 18.04
CA GLN A 185 -3.05 4.50 17.23
C GLN A 185 -2.28 3.63 16.24
N LEU A 186 -2.08 4.13 15.03
CA LEU A 186 -1.28 3.48 13.99
C LEU A 186 0.09 4.17 13.84
N PRO A 187 1.19 3.41 13.64
CA PRO A 187 2.51 3.98 13.43
C PRO A 187 2.59 4.83 12.18
N LYS A 188 2.92 6.12 12.33
CA LYS A 188 3.07 7.09 11.25
C LYS A 188 4.36 7.88 11.39
N THR A 189 4.81 8.43 10.29
CA THR A 189 5.83 9.48 10.32
C THR A 189 5.23 10.81 10.78
N ARG A 190 6.06 11.77 11.21
CA ARG A 190 5.63 13.16 11.53
C ARG A 190 4.88 13.86 10.39
N SER A 191 5.05 13.42 9.15
CA SER A 191 4.30 13.92 7.98
C SER A 191 2.97 13.16 7.73
N GLY A 192 2.58 12.24 8.63
CA GLY A 192 1.34 11.46 8.54
C GLY A 192 1.41 10.24 7.62
N LYS A 193 2.60 9.86 7.12
CA LYS A 193 2.75 8.68 6.26
C LYS A 193 2.75 7.40 7.10
N MET A 194 1.88 6.44 6.74
CA MET A 194 1.79 5.12 7.39
C MET A 194 3.10 4.33 7.24
N LEU A 195 3.60 3.77 8.33
CA LEU A 195 4.82 2.97 8.41
C LEU A 195 4.53 1.47 8.24
N ARG A 196 3.93 1.07 7.09
CA ARG A 196 3.53 -0.33 6.83
C ARG A 196 4.68 -1.32 6.96
N ARG A 197 5.88 -0.98 6.48
CA ARG A 197 7.06 -1.85 6.59
C ARG A 197 7.48 -2.11 8.03
N THR A 198 7.34 -1.10 8.90
CA THR A 198 7.59 -1.21 10.33
C THR A 198 6.55 -2.12 11.00
N ILE A 199 5.26 -1.93 10.68
CA ILE A 199 4.18 -2.80 11.16
C ILE A 199 4.43 -4.25 10.72
N GLN A 200 4.72 -4.48 9.45
CA GLN A 200 5.03 -5.81 8.91
C GLN A 200 6.23 -6.45 9.62
N ALA A 201 7.30 -5.69 9.87
CA ALA A 201 8.48 -6.18 10.55
C ALA A 201 8.16 -6.64 11.98
N ILE A 202 7.33 -5.89 12.71
CA ILE A 202 6.85 -6.27 14.04
C ILE A 202 6.04 -7.56 13.97
N CYS A 203 5.08 -7.66 13.03
CA CYS A 203 4.27 -8.87 12.86
C CYS A 203 5.10 -10.12 12.54
N GLU A 204 6.22 -9.96 11.87
CA GLU A 204 7.13 -11.06 11.52
C GLU A 204 8.26 -11.26 12.54
N GLY A 205 8.26 -10.57 13.69
CA GLY A 205 9.29 -10.64 14.71
C GLY A 205 10.67 -10.16 14.23
N ARG A 206 10.70 -9.29 13.20
CA ARG A 206 11.92 -8.70 12.64
C ARG A 206 12.22 -7.32 13.24
N ASP A 207 13.45 -6.88 13.07
CA ASP A 207 13.85 -5.50 13.41
C ASP A 207 13.00 -4.51 12.58
N PRO A 208 12.29 -3.57 13.22
CA PRO A 208 11.48 -2.56 12.55
C PRO A 208 12.30 -1.54 11.73
N GLY A 209 13.62 -1.52 11.89
CA GLY A 209 14.53 -0.63 11.15
C GLY A 209 14.62 0.77 11.73
N ASP A 210 14.92 1.75 10.87
CA ASP A 210 15.08 3.15 11.25
C ASP A 210 13.74 3.79 11.66
N LEU A 211 13.64 4.18 12.92
CA LEU A 211 12.46 4.80 13.54
C LEU A 211 12.61 6.32 13.78
N THR A 212 13.65 6.95 13.26
CA THR A 212 13.94 8.38 13.51
C THR A 212 12.85 9.32 13.02
N THR A 213 12.05 8.90 12.05
CA THR A 213 10.94 9.68 11.46
C THR A 213 9.59 9.41 12.09
N ILE A 214 9.48 8.45 13.02
CA ILE A 214 8.21 8.12 13.66
C ILE A 214 7.70 9.31 14.48
N ASP A 215 6.39 9.51 14.44
CA ASP A 215 5.72 10.57 15.22
C ASP A 215 5.64 10.18 16.68
N ASP A 216 5.01 9.05 16.99
CA ASP A 216 4.89 8.51 18.33
C ASP A 216 5.37 7.05 18.40
N PRO A 217 6.50 6.79 19.08
CA PRO A 217 7.01 5.42 19.27
C PRO A 217 6.05 4.49 20.03
N ALA A 218 5.18 5.01 20.91
CA ALA A 218 4.21 4.21 21.67
C ALA A 218 3.23 3.47 20.76
N SER A 219 2.99 3.98 19.52
CA SER A 219 2.18 3.29 18.53
C SER A 219 2.72 1.91 18.13
N LEU A 220 4.03 1.66 18.28
CA LEU A 220 4.62 0.34 18.01
C LEU A 220 4.27 -0.67 19.10
N ASP A 221 4.17 -0.21 20.34
CA ASP A 221 3.80 -1.06 21.47
C ASP A 221 2.32 -1.45 21.39
N GLN A 222 1.47 -0.56 20.86
CA GLN A 222 0.08 -0.86 20.54
C GLN A 222 -0.04 -2.04 19.54
N ILE A 223 0.79 -2.05 18.49
CA ILE A 223 0.81 -3.14 17.51
C ILE A 223 1.21 -4.47 18.18
N ARG A 224 2.25 -4.45 19.05
CA ARG A 224 2.70 -5.66 19.77
C ARG A 224 1.64 -6.19 20.72
N GLN A 225 1.06 -5.31 21.53
CA GLN A 225 0.02 -5.68 22.49
C GLN A 225 -1.21 -6.29 21.82
N ALA A 226 -1.70 -5.69 20.74
CA ALA A 226 -2.83 -6.20 19.99
C ALA A 226 -2.61 -7.59 19.39
N MET A 227 -1.36 -7.98 19.12
CA MET A 227 -1.02 -9.32 18.62
C MET A 227 -0.90 -10.39 19.72
N GLU A 228 -0.76 -9.99 20.99
CA GLU A 228 -0.63 -10.88 22.15
C GLU A 228 -2.01 -11.24 22.74
N GLU A 229 -3.06 -10.47 22.43
CA GLU A 229 -4.44 -10.65 22.88
C GLU A 229 -5.21 -11.70 22.05
#